data_dec309541ac24b676ea279c673c0e0cd
#
_entry.id   dec309541ac24b676ea279c673c0e0cd
#
_cell.length_a   1.000
_cell.length_b   1.000
_cell.length_c   1.000
_cell.angle_alpha   90.00
_cell.angle_beta   90.00
_cell.angle_gamma   90.00
#
_symmetry.space_group_name_H-M   'P 1'
#
loop_
_entity.id
_entity.type
_entity.pdbx_description
1 polymer ?
#
loop_
_entity_poly.entity_id
_entity_poly.type
_entity_poly.pdbx_seq_one_letter_code
_entity_poly.pdbx_strand_id
1 'polypeptide(L)'
;MTMLERTDGQGVPAVLPVRSRLSAALRRGLWWGVLSLTGGVERRGRLPRGGCVVVANHSSHADTAALLAALDARHTPAIGAAADYWFGSPWRRRICRRLAAGFPVRRSGGGMDDLLSMADELRAGRAVVLFPEGTRGRNGELGSFHRGALVLAERAGVPVVPVGIGGTDRLLPKHGRLRSALVRVAIGGPLPPTVTPEEAREAVVALHARTTSEPLRDSATRRRVAAVVTSRWGLPLAFCWAAAEALSWPLMPELLLAVACAAVPRAAVKMSLGALAGSLAGGLLAVQLAAMGVQLPAPLTTERMRAEVRHELALEGAPAVRHQPWNGIPFKVYGAEAGRAGTGAAEWLAASATARGARTLTVGLGFAGFGLLMRRHRRQYGRYLVLLGGGFATGLSLIVHGWH
;
A
#
# COMPACT_ATOMS: atom_id res chain seq x y z
N MET A 1 -4.23 51.58 42.08
CA MET A 1 -5.40 50.84 41.51
C MET A 1 -5.17 50.77 40.00
N THR A 2 -4.48 49.76 39.51
CA THR A 2 -4.20 49.58 38.09
C THR A 2 -4.32 48.09 37.81
N MET A 3 -5.38 47.73 37.10
CA MET A 3 -5.72 46.39 36.67
C MET A 3 -4.65 45.89 35.67
N LEU A 4 -4.05 44.75 35.98
CA LEU A 4 -3.25 43.97 35.03
C LEU A 4 -4.22 43.06 34.26
N GLU A 5 -4.47 43.43 32.99
CA GLU A 5 -5.10 42.56 32.02
C GLU A 5 -4.19 41.36 31.73
N ARG A 6 -4.66 40.19 32.09
CA ARG A 6 -4.12 38.92 31.58
C ARG A 6 -4.60 38.74 30.14
N THR A 7 -3.74 38.97 29.18
CA THR A 7 -3.94 38.48 27.81
C THR A 7 -3.73 36.98 27.77
N ASP A 8 -4.85 36.26 27.71
CA ASP A 8 -4.87 34.83 27.36
C ASP A 8 -4.44 34.64 25.88
N GLY A 9 -3.15 34.46 25.70
CA GLY A 9 -2.60 34.06 24.43
C GLY A 9 -2.95 32.57 24.10
N GLN A 10 -4.17 32.32 23.65
CA GLN A 10 -4.48 31.06 22.98
C GLN A 10 -3.73 31.04 21.63
N GLY A 11 -2.49 30.53 21.67
CA GLY A 11 -1.72 30.27 20.48
C GLY A 11 -2.47 29.30 19.56
N VAL A 12 -2.88 29.79 18.41
CA VAL A 12 -3.40 28.97 17.31
C VAL A 12 -2.42 27.82 17.09
N PRO A 13 -2.83 26.53 17.16
CA PRO A 13 -1.91 25.42 16.99
C PRO A 13 -1.25 25.52 15.60
N ALA A 14 0.08 25.62 15.59
CA ALA A 14 0.85 25.74 14.35
C ALA A 14 0.54 24.55 13.45
N VAL A 15 -0.07 24.81 12.30
CA VAL A 15 -0.49 23.77 11.36
C VAL A 15 0.73 23.34 10.54
N LEU A 16 1.11 22.08 10.64
CA LEU A 16 2.21 21.52 9.85
C LEU A 16 2.02 21.75 8.33
N PRO A 17 3.08 22.14 7.60
CA PRO A 17 3.00 22.45 6.17
C PRO A 17 2.39 21.32 5.33
N VAL A 18 1.58 21.66 4.33
CA VAL A 18 0.90 20.68 3.44
C VAL A 18 1.93 19.75 2.75
N ARG A 19 3.08 20.30 2.32
CA ARG A 19 4.16 19.50 1.70
C ARG A 19 4.71 18.42 2.62
N SER A 20 4.79 18.67 3.92
CA SER A 20 5.25 17.68 4.89
C SER A 20 4.23 16.56 5.10
N ARG A 21 2.94 16.89 5.10
CA ARG A 21 1.83 15.91 5.18
C ARG A 21 1.76 15.03 3.95
N LEU A 22 1.92 15.60 2.74
CA LEU A 22 1.96 14.84 1.50
C LEU A 22 3.14 13.86 1.49
N SER A 23 4.35 14.31 1.85
CA SER A 23 5.52 13.43 1.92
C SER A 23 5.38 12.33 2.97
N ALA A 24 4.69 12.59 4.08
CA ALA A 24 4.37 11.57 5.08
C ALA A 24 3.33 10.56 4.56
N ALA A 25 2.33 11.02 3.82
CA ALA A 25 1.34 10.15 3.18
C ALA A 25 1.97 9.23 2.13
N LEU A 26 2.87 9.75 1.31
CA LEU A 26 3.63 8.97 0.32
C LEU A 26 4.52 7.92 1.00
N ARG A 27 5.26 8.28 2.05
CA ARG A 27 6.06 7.32 2.83
C ARG A 27 5.19 6.25 3.47
N ARG A 28 4.06 6.63 4.04
CA ARG A 28 3.09 5.68 4.61
C ARG A 28 2.58 4.71 3.55
N GLY A 29 2.18 5.20 2.38
CA GLY A 29 1.73 4.38 1.25
C GLY A 29 2.81 3.42 0.77
N LEU A 30 4.05 3.91 0.60
CA LEU A 30 5.20 3.10 0.22
C LEU A 30 5.42 1.93 1.20
N TRP A 31 5.58 2.22 2.50
CA TRP A 31 5.87 1.19 3.49
C TRP A 31 4.68 0.26 3.73
N TRP A 32 3.46 0.79 3.67
CA TRP A 32 2.26 -0.05 3.69
C TRP A 32 2.23 -1.01 2.50
N GLY A 33 2.57 -0.55 1.30
CA GLY A 33 2.68 -1.38 0.08
C GLY A 33 3.74 -2.46 0.24
N VAL A 34 4.97 -2.09 0.61
CA VAL A 34 6.08 -3.04 0.84
C VAL A 34 5.70 -4.10 1.87
N LEU A 35 5.18 -3.71 3.02
CA LEU A 35 4.77 -4.66 4.06
C LEU A 35 3.57 -5.52 3.63
N SER A 36 2.68 -4.98 2.79
CA SER A 36 1.56 -5.75 2.24
C SER A 36 2.04 -6.92 1.36
N LEU A 37 3.15 -6.75 0.66
CA LEU A 37 3.77 -7.81 -0.15
C LEU A 37 4.52 -8.86 0.69
N THR A 38 4.91 -8.53 1.91
CA THR A 38 5.68 -9.43 2.79
C THR A 38 4.85 -10.14 3.88
N GLY A 39 3.54 -10.04 3.85
CA GLY A 39 2.65 -10.68 4.82
C GLY A 39 1.58 -9.75 5.38
N GLY A 40 1.82 -8.45 5.27
CA GLY A 40 0.90 -7.40 5.67
C GLY A 40 1.26 -6.73 6.99
N VAL A 41 0.60 -5.60 7.23
CA VAL A 41 0.68 -4.84 8.47
C VAL A 41 -0.71 -4.64 9.06
N GLU A 42 -0.86 -4.93 10.34
CA GLU A 42 -2.07 -4.68 11.12
C GLU A 42 -1.80 -3.59 12.15
N ARG A 43 -2.72 -2.63 12.24
CA ARG A 43 -2.68 -1.58 13.25
C ARG A 43 -3.87 -1.71 14.19
N ARG A 44 -3.61 -1.56 15.48
CA ARG A 44 -4.62 -1.36 16.52
C ARG A 44 -4.32 -0.05 17.25
N GLY A 45 -5.34 0.72 17.55
CA GLY A 45 -5.21 2.04 18.19
C GLY A 45 -4.92 3.18 17.21
N ARG A 46 -4.87 4.40 17.75
CA ARG A 46 -4.59 5.65 17.01
C ARG A 46 -3.82 6.61 17.91
N LEU A 47 -3.01 7.48 17.30
CA LEU A 47 -2.38 8.58 18.01
C LEU A 47 -3.44 9.61 18.46
N PRO A 48 -3.23 10.29 19.60
CA PRO A 48 -4.07 11.41 20.05
C PRO A 48 -4.02 12.56 19.04
N ARG A 49 -4.87 13.56 19.21
CA ARG A 49 -4.75 14.80 18.44
C ARG A 49 -3.57 15.63 18.96
N GLY A 50 -2.93 16.39 18.07
CA GLY A 50 -1.74 17.19 18.41
C GLY A 50 -0.43 16.40 18.32
N GLY A 51 0.64 17.00 18.83
CA GLY A 51 1.96 16.35 18.88
C GLY A 51 2.06 15.33 20.00
N CYS A 52 2.94 14.36 19.83
CA CYS A 52 3.20 13.34 20.84
C CYS A 52 4.60 12.72 20.65
N VAL A 53 5.19 12.27 21.75
CA VAL A 53 6.39 11.43 21.71
C VAL A 53 5.94 9.97 21.69
N VAL A 54 6.26 9.25 20.64
CA VAL A 54 5.99 7.82 20.50
C VAL A 54 7.19 7.04 21.00
N VAL A 55 6.99 6.17 21.98
CA VAL A 55 8.01 5.25 22.50
C VAL A 55 7.66 3.82 22.09
N ALA A 56 8.61 3.09 21.48
CA ALA A 56 8.37 1.76 20.95
C ALA A 56 9.53 0.81 21.28
N ASN A 57 9.24 -0.50 21.29
CA ASN A 57 10.28 -1.52 21.32
C ASN A 57 11.06 -1.56 20.00
N HIS A 58 12.35 -1.96 20.06
CA HIS A 58 13.22 -2.05 18.90
C HIS A 58 13.85 -3.44 18.76
N SER A 59 13.36 -4.22 17.80
CA SER A 59 13.83 -5.60 17.56
C SER A 59 14.43 -5.78 16.15
N SER A 60 14.04 -4.93 15.19
CA SER A 60 14.43 -5.08 13.78
C SER A 60 14.57 -3.74 13.07
N HIS A 61 15.35 -3.69 12.01
CA HIS A 61 15.35 -2.55 11.08
C HIS A 61 13.98 -2.31 10.42
N ALA A 62 13.12 -3.33 10.36
CA ALA A 62 11.77 -3.22 9.84
C ALA A 62 10.80 -2.46 10.78
N ASP A 63 11.17 -2.18 12.04
CA ASP A 63 10.32 -1.46 12.99
C ASP A 63 9.99 -0.04 12.50
N THR A 64 10.98 0.65 11.94
CA THR A 64 10.77 1.97 11.32
C THR A 64 9.75 1.91 10.19
N ALA A 65 9.88 0.94 9.30
CA ALA A 65 8.92 0.73 8.21
C ALA A 65 7.51 0.40 8.74
N ALA A 66 7.43 -0.42 9.79
CA ALA A 66 6.19 -0.79 10.45
C ALA A 66 5.48 0.43 11.05
N LEU A 67 6.21 1.28 11.77
CA LEU A 67 5.67 2.51 12.36
C LEU A 67 5.22 3.49 11.28
N LEU A 68 6.03 3.74 10.25
CA LEU A 68 5.68 4.64 9.15
C LEU A 68 4.44 4.15 8.37
N ALA A 69 4.27 2.84 8.22
CA ALA A 69 3.07 2.26 7.61
C ALA A 69 1.82 2.36 8.50
N ALA A 70 2.01 2.29 9.83
CA ALA A 70 0.91 2.23 10.80
C ALA A 70 0.46 3.60 11.31
N LEU A 71 1.38 4.54 11.53
CA LEU A 71 1.07 5.85 12.10
C LEU A 71 0.35 6.75 11.09
N ASP A 72 -0.51 7.64 11.58
CA ASP A 72 -1.26 8.54 10.72
C ASP A 72 -0.36 9.63 10.12
N ALA A 73 -0.40 9.79 8.81
CA ALA A 73 0.41 10.76 8.07
C ALA A 73 0.15 12.23 8.48
N ARG A 74 -1.02 12.54 9.04
CA ARG A 74 -1.35 13.88 9.57
C ARG A 74 -0.38 14.36 10.66
N HIS A 75 0.19 13.42 11.44
CA HIS A 75 1.18 13.73 12.49
C HIS A 75 2.61 13.83 11.94
N THR A 76 2.81 13.68 10.62
CA THR A 76 4.13 13.74 9.95
C THR A 76 5.25 13.07 10.79
N PRO A 77 5.17 11.76 11.06
CA PRO A 77 6.07 11.08 11.98
C PRO A 77 7.54 11.32 11.62
N ALA A 78 8.35 11.67 12.62
CA ALA A 78 9.81 11.79 12.52
C ALA A 78 10.46 10.73 13.41
N ILE A 79 11.44 10.00 12.89
CA ILE A 79 12.07 8.86 13.58
C ILE A 79 13.46 9.26 14.06
N GLY A 80 13.73 9.12 15.35
CA GLY A 80 15.09 9.28 15.89
C GLY A 80 16.00 8.18 15.36
N ALA A 81 17.10 8.58 14.70
CA ALA A 81 18.02 7.64 14.08
C ALA A 81 19.46 7.91 14.55
N ALA A 82 20.23 6.84 14.82
CA ALA A 82 21.60 6.92 15.27
C ALA A 82 22.48 7.74 14.31
N ALA A 83 23.01 8.85 14.78
CA ALA A 83 23.76 9.81 13.96
C ALA A 83 25.01 9.19 13.36
N ASP A 84 25.77 8.43 14.15
CA ASP A 84 26.99 7.72 13.76
C ASP A 84 26.76 6.75 12.59
N TYR A 85 25.65 6.04 12.58
CA TYR A 85 25.35 5.04 11.56
C TYR A 85 24.69 5.64 10.32
N TRP A 86 23.63 6.44 10.49
CA TRP A 86 22.81 6.91 9.38
C TRP A 86 23.31 8.21 8.74
N PHE A 87 24.00 9.04 9.49
CA PHE A 87 24.40 10.37 9.04
C PHE A 87 25.91 10.50 8.73
N GLY A 88 26.68 9.45 8.94
CA GLY A 88 28.10 9.36 8.59
C GLY A 88 28.39 9.26 7.07
N SER A 89 27.36 8.97 6.25
CA SER A 89 27.50 8.87 4.79
C SER A 89 26.40 9.65 4.07
N PRO A 90 26.71 10.38 2.97
CA PRO A 90 25.71 11.18 2.24
C PRO A 90 24.52 10.37 1.71
N TRP A 91 24.76 9.17 1.18
CA TRP A 91 23.70 8.31 0.64
C TRP A 91 22.81 7.71 1.74
N ARG A 92 23.39 7.26 2.88
CA ARG A 92 22.62 6.79 4.04
C ARG A 92 21.77 7.90 4.62
N ARG A 93 22.31 9.12 4.75
CA ARG A 93 21.58 10.32 5.18
C ARG A 93 20.37 10.59 4.27
N ARG A 94 20.57 10.52 2.93
CA ARG A 94 19.49 10.73 1.97
C ARG A 94 18.38 9.67 2.12
N ILE A 95 18.75 8.40 2.26
CA ILE A 95 17.79 7.28 2.50
C ILE A 95 17.05 7.50 3.81
N CYS A 96 17.77 7.74 4.90
CA CYS A 96 17.17 7.94 6.23
C CYS A 96 16.17 9.10 6.22
N ARG A 97 16.55 10.26 5.67
CA ARG A 97 15.64 11.42 5.59
C ARG A 97 14.45 11.19 4.68
N ARG A 98 14.63 10.61 3.49
CA ARG A 98 13.55 10.47 2.50
C ARG A 98 12.61 9.30 2.81
N LEU A 99 13.15 8.14 3.18
CA LEU A 99 12.35 6.92 3.37
C LEU A 99 11.93 6.69 4.81
N ALA A 100 12.79 7.06 5.79
CA ALA A 100 12.50 6.86 7.20
C ALA A 100 12.00 8.11 7.93
N ALA A 101 12.02 9.31 7.29
CA ALA A 101 11.79 10.59 7.96
C ALA A 101 12.71 10.76 9.19
N GLY A 102 13.95 10.24 9.09
CA GLY A 102 14.90 10.17 10.18
C GLY A 102 15.57 11.52 10.48
N PHE A 103 15.72 11.83 11.76
CA PHE A 103 16.57 12.92 12.25
C PHE A 103 17.71 12.34 13.09
N PRO A 104 18.88 13.01 13.14
CA PRO A 104 20.04 12.48 13.85
C PRO A 104 19.87 12.58 15.35
N VAL A 105 20.24 11.51 16.06
CA VAL A 105 20.38 11.49 17.52
C VAL A 105 21.74 10.89 17.84
N ARG A 106 22.61 11.66 18.52
CA ARG A 106 23.92 11.18 18.98
C ARG A 106 23.73 10.23 20.16
N ARG A 107 24.48 9.14 20.17
CA ARG A 107 24.43 8.13 21.25
C ARG A 107 25.31 8.52 22.44
N SER A 108 26.31 9.38 22.20
CA SER A 108 27.23 9.88 23.22
C SER A 108 27.51 11.37 22.96
N GLY A 109 27.52 12.17 24.01
CA GLY A 109 27.75 13.61 23.95
C GLY A 109 26.75 14.39 23.09
N GLY A 110 25.86 15.19 23.70
CA GLY A 110 24.93 16.06 22.99
C GLY A 110 23.66 15.40 22.41
N GLY A 111 23.39 14.12 22.69
CA GLY A 111 22.18 13.45 22.23
C GLY A 111 20.90 14.05 22.82
N MET A 112 20.98 14.64 24.00
CA MET A 112 19.87 15.36 24.62
C MET A 112 19.52 16.64 23.84
N ASP A 113 20.52 17.40 23.40
CA ASP A 113 20.30 18.62 22.61
C ASP A 113 19.67 18.29 21.26
N ASP A 114 20.11 17.18 20.64
CA ASP A 114 19.51 16.68 19.40
C ASP A 114 18.02 16.35 19.58
N LEU A 115 17.64 15.75 20.70
CA LEU A 115 16.25 15.47 21.03
C LEU A 115 15.46 16.74 21.33
N LEU A 116 16.01 17.63 22.15
CA LEU A 116 15.34 18.87 22.55
C LEU A 116 15.07 19.81 21.38
N SER A 117 15.90 19.74 20.31
CA SER A 117 15.65 20.47 19.06
C SER A 117 14.33 20.11 18.39
N MET A 118 13.72 18.99 18.74
CA MET A 118 12.41 18.54 18.22
C MET A 118 11.21 19.08 19.01
N ALA A 119 11.41 19.84 20.09
CA ALA A 119 10.34 20.30 20.95
C ALA A 119 9.33 21.20 20.22
N ASP A 120 9.79 22.10 19.36
CA ASP A 120 8.91 23.00 18.59
C ASP A 120 8.11 22.23 17.52
N GLU A 121 8.72 21.23 16.90
CA GLU A 121 8.05 20.33 15.96
C GLU A 121 6.92 19.53 16.67
N LEU A 122 7.13 19.10 17.90
CA LEU A 122 6.11 18.47 18.72
C LEU A 122 4.95 19.44 19.04
N ARG A 123 5.26 20.67 19.45
CA ARG A 123 4.24 21.72 19.68
C ARG A 123 3.45 22.04 18.43
N ALA A 124 4.09 21.97 17.25
CA ALA A 124 3.45 22.12 15.96
C ALA A 124 2.57 20.92 15.53
N GLY A 125 2.43 19.88 16.38
CA GLY A 125 1.55 18.73 16.13
C GLY A 125 2.21 17.52 15.49
N ARG A 126 3.57 17.48 15.40
CA ARG A 126 4.32 16.33 14.88
C ARG A 126 4.37 15.18 15.89
N ALA A 127 4.43 13.94 15.41
CA ALA A 127 4.79 12.79 16.21
C ALA A 127 6.30 12.53 16.09
N VAL A 128 7.00 12.53 17.22
CA VAL A 128 8.43 12.15 17.28
C VAL A 128 8.52 10.73 17.82
N VAL A 129 9.11 9.83 17.05
CA VAL A 129 9.22 8.41 17.36
C VAL A 129 10.63 8.10 17.84
N LEU A 130 10.73 7.51 18.99
CA LEU A 130 11.98 7.12 19.63
C LEU A 130 11.95 5.67 20.08
N PHE A 131 13.10 5.03 20.01
CA PHE A 131 13.35 3.72 20.58
C PHE A 131 14.20 3.89 21.85
N PRO A 132 13.58 4.01 23.02
CA PRO A 132 14.27 4.39 24.24
C PRO A 132 15.24 3.36 24.78
N GLU A 133 15.26 2.15 24.22
CA GLU A 133 16.27 1.11 24.49
C GLU A 133 17.68 1.51 23.97
N GLY A 134 17.79 2.49 23.06
CA GLY A 134 19.04 2.95 22.46
C GLY A 134 19.72 1.95 21.52
N THR A 135 19.46 0.68 21.69
CA THR A 135 19.95 -0.43 20.87
C THR A 135 18.83 -1.45 20.63
N ARG A 136 19.00 -2.28 19.61
CA ARG A 136 18.05 -3.38 19.37
C ARG A 136 18.16 -4.44 20.46
N GLY A 137 17.05 -4.80 21.08
CA GLY A 137 16.94 -5.83 22.10
C GLY A 137 17.61 -7.15 21.68
N ARG A 138 18.18 -7.85 22.63
CA ARG A 138 18.70 -9.21 22.46
C ARG A 138 17.64 -10.17 22.97
N ASN A 139 17.44 -11.29 22.26
CA ASN A 139 16.57 -12.41 22.68
C ASN A 139 15.06 -12.08 22.88
N GLY A 140 14.55 -10.99 22.27
CA GLY A 140 13.13 -10.64 22.38
C GLY A 140 12.71 -9.96 23.68
N GLU A 141 13.62 -9.72 24.62
CA GLU A 141 13.35 -8.96 25.82
C GLU A 141 13.58 -7.46 25.58
N LEU A 142 12.67 -6.62 26.12
CA LEU A 142 12.81 -5.18 26.10
C LEU A 142 13.83 -4.74 27.15
N GLY A 143 14.85 -4.01 26.70
CA GLY A 143 15.83 -3.38 27.57
C GLY A 143 15.23 -2.28 28.47
N SER A 144 16.06 -1.71 29.34
CA SER A 144 15.70 -0.53 30.11
C SER A 144 15.48 0.69 29.19
N PHE A 145 14.57 1.57 29.57
CA PHE A 145 14.28 2.78 28.82
C PHE A 145 15.14 3.95 29.32
N HIS A 146 15.80 4.63 28.40
CA HIS A 146 16.52 5.87 28.69
C HIS A 146 15.54 7.05 28.81
N ARG A 147 15.82 7.98 29.69
CA ARG A 147 14.95 9.13 30.01
C ARG A 147 14.81 10.15 28.87
N GLY A 148 15.68 10.14 27.85
CA GLY A 148 15.72 11.17 26.81
C GLY A 148 14.40 11.45 26.10
N ALA A 149 13.63 10.38 25.79
CA ALA A 149 12.32 10.51 25.15
C ALA A 149 11.30 11.22 26.08
N LEU A 150 11.37 10.95 27.38
CA LEU A 150 10.45 11.47 28.37
C LEU A 150 10.77 12.94 28.70
N VAL A 151 12.05 13.27 28.84
CA VAL A 151 12.51 14.66 29.00
C VAL A 151 12.09 15.53 27.80
N LEU A 152 12.14 14.99 26.58
CA LEU A 152 11.63 15.67 25.40
C LEU A 152 10.11 15.90 25.49
N ALA A 153 9.34 14.90 25.92
CA ALA A 153 7.88 15.01 26.07
C ALA A 153 7.50 16.07 27.12
N GLU A 154 8.18 16.04 28.26
CA GLU A 154 8.01 16.99 29.34
C GLU A 154 8.33 18.43 28.89
N ARG A 155 9.49 18.62 28.23
CA ARG A 155 9.92 19.93 27.71
C ARG A 155 8.97 20.51 26.67
N ALA A 156 8.37 19.64 25.83
CA ALA A 156 7.41 20.04 24.81
C ALA A 156 5.97 20.17 25.36
N GLY A 157 5.67 19.67 26.56
CA GLY A 157 4.33 19.64 27.14
C GLY A 157 3.36 18.71 26.38
N VAL A 158 3.86 17.62 25.80
CA VAL A 158 3.07 16.69 24.97
C VAL A 158 3.01 15.30 25.59
N PRO A 159 1.96 14.51 25.31
CA PRO A 159 1.83 13.17 25.86
C PRO A 159 2.87 12.19 25.27
N VAL A 160 3.21 11.17 26.06
CA VAL A 160 3.98 10.01 25.64
C VAL A 160 2.99 8.93 25.19
N VAL A 161 3.21 8.35 24.00
CA VAL A 161 2.35 7.28 23.46
C VAL A 161 3.16 6.00 23.34
N PRO A 162 2.87 4.97 24.15
CA PRO A 162 3.54 3.68 24.06
C PRO A 162 3.03 2.91 22.85
N VAL A 163 3.95 2.21 22.16
CA VAL A 163 3.64 1.41 20.97
C VAL A 163 4.38 0.08 21.03
N GLY A 164 3.62 -1.01 20.92
CA GLY A 164 4.16 -2.36 20.77
C GLY A 164 4.25 -2.78 19.31
N ILE A 165 5.40 -3.31 18.89
CA ILE A 165 5.65 -3.80 17.53
C ILE A 165 6.00 -5.30 17.61
N GLY A 166 5.31 -6.13 16.83
CA GLY A 166 5.59 -7.56 16.74
C GLY A 166 5.68 -8.05 15.30
N GLY A 167 6.46 -9.13 15.09
CA GLY A 167 6.61 -9.78 13.79
C GLY A 167 7.70 -9.21 12.90
N THR A 168 8.27 -8.06 13.22
CA THR A 168 9.39 -7.46 12.47
C THR A 168 10.69 -8.23 12.61
N ASP A 169 10.94 -8.83 13.75
CA ASP A 169 12.03 -9.76 14.04
C ASP A 169 11.97 -11.02 13.14
N ARG A 170 10.77 -11.50 12.85
CA ARG A 170 10.52 -12.63 11.93
C ARG A 170 10.61 -12.21 10.48
N LEU A 171 10.15 -10.98 10.15
CA LEU A 171 10.20 -10.41 8.82
C LEU A 171 11.63 -10.18 8.36
N LEU A 172 12.42 -9.49 9.18
CA LEU A 172 13.82 -9.16 8.93
C LEU A 172 14.63 -9.39 10.21
N PRO A 173 15.07 -10.62 10.48
CA PRO A 173 15.89 -10.93 11.64
C PRO A 173 17.24 -10.22 11.56
N LYS A 174 17.87 -10.01 12.74
CA LYS A 174 19.18 -9.32 12.85
C LYS A 174 20.26 -9.98 11.98
N HIS A 175 20.23 -11.31 11.92
CA HIS A 175 21.10 -12.16 11.10
C HIS A 175 20.21 -13.14 10.34
N GLY A 176 19.91 -12.87 9.07
CA GLY A 176 19.07 -13.76 8.29
C GLY A 176 18.46 -13.12 7.04
N ARG A 177 17.67 -13.92 6.32
CA ARG A 177 17.00 -13.50 5.08
C ARG A 177 15.60 -12.96 5.36
N LEU A 178 15.13 -12.04 4.52
CA LEU A 178 13.75 -11.55 4.53
C LEU A 178 12.76 -12.73 4.43
N ARG A 179 11.79 -12.77 5.35
CA ARG A 179 10.74 -13.80 5.40
C ARG A 179 9.37 -13.15 5.39
N SER A 180 8.36 -13.82 4.84
CA SER A 180 7.00 -13.33 4.97
C SER A 180 6.51 -13.47 6.40
N ALA A 181 6.17 -12.34 7.01
CA ALA A 181 5.60 -12.27 8.35
C ALA A 181 4.53 -11.19 8.43
N LEU A 182 3.51 -11.41 9.25
CA LEU A 182 2.55 -10.37 9.58
C LEU A 182 3.17 -9.46 10.64
N VAL A 183 3.24 -8.17 10.32
CA VAL A 183 3.67 -7.14 11.27
C VAL A 183 2.44 -6.59 11.98
N ARG A 184 2.50 -6.50 13.30
CA ARG A 184 1.45 -5.90 14.13
C ARG A 184 1.99 -4.70 14.89
N VAL A 185 1.22 -3.61 14.88
CA VAL A 185 1.53 -2.38 15.61
C VAL A 185 0.34 -2.07 16.51
N ALA A 186 0.57 -2.12 17.82
CA ALA A 186 -0.42 -1.79 18.84
C ALA A 186 -0.07 -0.43 19.45
N ILE A 187 -0.93 0.58 19.24
CA ILE A 187 -0.78 1.93 19.76
C ILE A 187 -1.60 2.01 21.04
N GLY A 188 -0.97 2.38 22.15
CA GLY A 188 -1.61 2.54 23.45
C GLY A 188 -2.28 3.89 23.64
N GLY A 189 -2.91 4.08 24.80
CA GLY A 189 -3.40 5.38 25.25
C GLY A 189 -2.26 6.35 25.54
N PRO A 190 -2.53 7.65 25.47
CA PRO A 190 -1.54 8.66 25.85
C PRO A 190 -1.25 8.60 27.36
N LEU A 191 0.03 8.61 27.70
CA LEU A 191 0.54 8.76 29.07
C LEU A 191 0.90 10.22 29.33
N PRO A 192 0.89 10.70 30.58
CA PRO A 192 1.29 12.07 30.90
C PRO A 192 2.76 12.30 30.52
N PRO A 193 3.16 13.56 30.25
CA PRO A 193 4.55 13.88 29.93
C PRO A 193 5.52 13.59 31.08
N THR A 194 5.02 13.50 32.30
CA THR A 194 5.77 13.20 33.54
C THR A 194 5.91 11.70 33.84
N VAL A 195 5.46 10.82 32.92
CA VAL A 195 5.56 9.36 33.06
C VAL A 195 7.00 8.91 33.31
N THR A 196 7.20 7.92 34.16
CA THR A 196 8.53 7.37 34.42
C THR A 196 9.00 6.42 33.30
N PRO A 197 10.31 6.18 33.14
CA PRO A 197 10.82 5.22 32.19
C PRO A 197 10.26 3.81 32.38
N GLU A 198 10.09 3.41 33.63
CA GLU A 198 9.58 2.11 34.03
C GLU A 198 8.11 1.93 33.62
N GLU A 199 7.26 2.90 33.93
CA GLU A 199 5.84 2.88 33.53
C GLU A 199 5.67 2.89 32.00
N ALA A 200 6.45 3.72 31.31
CA ALA A 200 6.44 3.77 29.85
C ALA A 200 6.90 2.42 29.23
N ARG A 201 7.93 1.80 29.82
CA ARG A 201 8.41 0.48 29.43
C ARG A 201 7.37 -0.61 29.65
N GLU A 202 6.73 -0.65 30.82
CA GLU A 202 5.68 -1.61 31.16
C GLU A 202 4.50 -1.51 30.17
N ALA A 203 4.09 -0.29 29.84
CA ALA A 203 3.05 -0.06 28.83
C ALA A 203 3.44 -0.59 27.45
N VAL A 204 4.69 -0.41 27.03
CA VAL A 204 5.19 -0.98 25.76
C VAL A 204 5.29 -2.51 25.82
N VAL A 205 5.75 -3.11 26.93
CA VAL A 205 5.78 -4.55 27.14
C VAL A 205 4.39 -5.16 27.02
N ALA A 206 3.40 -4.57 27.70
CA ALA A 206 2.01 -5.02 27.65
C ALA A 206 1.42 -4.97 26.23
N LEU A 207 1.74 -3.91 25.46
CA LEU A 207 1.32 -3.79 24.08
C LEU A 207 2.07 -4.76 23.16
N HIS A 208 3.38 -4.94 23.36
CA HIS A 208 4.19 -5.89 22.59
C HIS A 208 3.68 -7.32 22.79
N ALA A 209 3.37 -7.74 24.02
CA ALA A 209 2.81 -9.05 24.32
C ALA A 209 1.51 -9.32 23.51
N ARG A 210 0.68 -8.29 23.30
CA ARG A 210 -0.53 -8.40 22.48
C ARG A 210 -0.25 -8.56 20.97
N THR A 211 0.96 -8.24 20.51
CA THR A 211 1.38 -8.35 19.10
C THR A 211 2.07 -9.67 18.79
N THR A 212 2.66 -10.34 19.77
CA THR A 212 3.48 -11.56 19.59
C THR A 212 2.67 -12.84 19.53
N SER A 213 1.42 -12.84 19.98
CA SER A 213 0.57 -14.02 20.02
C SER A 213 0.07 -14.43 18.62
N GLU A 214 0.29 -15.71 18.29
CA GLU A 214 -0.18 -16.54 17.19
C GLU A 214 0.71 -16.61 15.93
N PRO A 215 0.96 -17.85 15.44
CA PRO A 215 1.60 -18.06 14.15
C PRO A 215 0.72 -17.54 13.00
N LEU A 216 1.34 -16.97 11.99
CA LEU A 216 0.65 -16.45 10.81
C LEU A 216 0.01 -17.59 10.00
N ARG A 217 -1.29 -17.78 10.12
CA ARG A 217 -2.05 -18.72 9.29
C ARG A 217 -2.50 -18.12 7.95
N ASP A 218 -2.61 -16.78 7.87
CA ASP A 218 -3.11 -16.07 6.71
C ASP A 218 -2.49 -14.69 6.53
N SER A 219 -2.34 -14.24 5.27
CA SER A 219 -1.85 -12.90 4.94
C SER A 219 -2.92 -11.82 5.22
N ALA A 220 -2.53 -10.74 5.90
CA ALA A 220 -3.40 -9.58 6.08
C ALA A 220 -3.80 -8.95 4.73
N THR A 221 -2.91 -8.95 3.75
CA THR A 221 -3.19 -8.48 2.39
C THR A 221 -4.27 -9.33 1.74
N ARG A 222 -4.16 -10.68 1.82
CA ARG A 222 -5.21 -11.56 1.31
C ARG A 222 -6.56 -11.29 1.98
N ARG A 223 -6.58 -11.13 3.31
CA ARG A 223 -7.82 -10.83 4.06
C ARG A 223 -8.46 -9.51 3.60
N ARG A 224 -7.65 -8.48 3.35
CA ARG A 224 -8.14 -7.18 2.83
C ARG A 224 -8.72 -7.32 1.43
N VAL A 225 -8.00 -7.99 0.53
CA VAL A 225 -8.52 -8.30 -0.81
C VAL A 225 -9.82 -9.08 -0.71
N ALA A 226 -9.86 -10.12 0.15
CA ALA A 226 -11.05 -10.91 0.36
C ALA A 226 -12.22 -10.06 0.90
N ALA A 227 -11.97 -9.14 1.82
CA ALA A 227 -13.01 -8.24 2.35
C ALA A 227 -13.60 -7.33 1.26
N VAL A 228 -12.77 -6.79 0.36
CA VAL A 228 -13.24 -5.99 -0.78
C VAL A 228 -14.05 -6.85 -1.75
N VAL A 229 -13.51 -8.00 -2.16
CA VAL A 229 -14.14 -8.92 -3.14
C VAL A 229 -15.50 -9.45 -2.65
N THR A 230 -15.63 -9.71 -1.34
CA THR A 230 -16.88 -10.22 -0.75
C THR A 230 -17.86 -9.12 -0.33
N SER A 231 -17.45 -7.86 -0.33
CA SER A 231 -18.31 -6.72 -0.03
C SER A 231 -19.25 -6.38 -1.20
N ARG A 232 -20.14 -5.41 -0.97
CA ARG A 232 -20.99 -4.82 -2.02
C ARG A 232 -20.18 -4.17 -3.16
N TRP A 233 -18.94 -3.81 -2.93
CA TRP A 233 -18.07 -3.15 -3.89
C TRP A 233 -17.29 -4.11 -4.81
N GLY A 234 -17.24 -5.40 -4.50
CA GLY A 234 -16.51 -6.38 -5.32
C GLY A 234 -16.98 -6.45 -6.77
N LEU A 235 -18.30 -6.55 -6.98
CA LEU A 235 -18.88 -6.61 -8.33
C LEU A 235 -18.72 -5.28 -9.09
N PRO A 236 -19.07 -4.10 -8.52
CA PRO A 236 -18.80 -2.81 -9.16
C PRO A 236 -17.33 -2.60 -9.54
N LEU A 237 -16.39 -3.02 -8.69
CA LEU A 237 -14.97 -2.94 -8.97
C LEU A 237 -14.60 -3.75 -10.22
N ALA A 238 -15.07 -4.99 -10.34
CA ALA A 238 -14.79 -5.83 -11.52
C ALA A 238 -15.39 -5.21 -12.79
N PHE A 239 -16.61 -4.74 -12.72
CA PHE A 239 -17.30 -4.06 -13.81
C PHE A 239 -16.57 -2.80 -14.25
N CYS A 240 -16.31 -1.85 -13.34
CA CYS A 240 -15.67 -0.57 -13.66
C CYS A 240 -14.26 -0.75 -14.17
N TRP A 241 -13.48 -1.69 -13.60
CA TRP A 241 -12.13 -1.99 -14.08
C TRP A 241 -12.13 -2.45 -15.53
N ALA A 242 -13.02 -3.40 -15.85
CA ALA A 242 -13.11 -3.95 -17.20
C ALA A 242 -13.70 -2.96 -18.22
N ALA A 243 -14.66 -2.13 -17.82
CA ALA A 243 -15.18 -1.05 -18.64
C ALA A 243 -14.11 0.02 -18.94
N ALA A 244 -13.33 0.39 -17.92
CA ALA A 244 -12.23 1.34 -18.10
C ALA A 244 -11.14 0.80 -19.04
N GLU A 245 -10.80 -0.51 -18.95
CA GLU A 245 -9.85 -1.15 -19.88
C GLU A 245 -10.35 -1.13 -21.32
N ALA A 246 -11.62 -1.44 -21.52
CA ALA A 246 -12.23 -1.41 -22.85
C ALA A 246 -12.24 -0.01 -23.49
N LEU A 247 -12.17 1.05 -22.69
CA LEU A 247 -12.09 2.43 -23.15
C LEU A 247 -10.64 2.92 -23.32
N SER A 248 -9.83 2.85 -22.26
CA SER A 248 -8.50 3.47 -22.25
C SER A 248 -7.52 2.87 -21.24
N TRP A 249 -8.01 2.30 -20.11
CA TRP A 249 -7.14 1.86 -19.03
C TRP A 249 -6.10 0.82 -19.49
N PRO A 250 -4.83 0.90 -19.07
CA PRO A 250 -3.77 0.00 -19.56
C PRO A 250 -3.76 -1.40 -18.93
N LEU A 251 -4.40 -1.58 -17.77
CA LEU A 251 -4.34 -2.83 -17.03
C LEU A 251 -5.55 -3.71 -17.32
N MET A 252 -5.29 -4.89 -17.84
CA MET A 252 -6.31 -5.88 -18.20
C MET A 252 -7.13 -6.36 -16.99
N PRO A 253 -8.42 -6.67 -17.15
CA PRO A 253 -9.27 -7.22 -16.09
C PRO A 253 -8.80 -8.58 -15.57
N GLU A 254 -8.03 -9.33 -16.36
CA GLU A 254 -7.42 -10.59 -15.96
C GLU A 254 -6.47 -10.44 -14.76
N LEU A 255 -5.77 -9.31 -14.65
CA LEU A 255 -4.94 -9.01 -13.49
C LEU A 255 -5.78 -8.87 -12.21
N LEU A 256 -6.92 -8.18 -12.29
CA LEU A 256 -7.85 -8.07 -11.18
C LEU A 256 -8.45 -9.44 -10.82
N LEU A 257 -8.83 -10.24 -11.84
CA LEU A 257 -9.36 -11.60 -11.62
C LEU A 257 -8.31 -12.50 -10.98
N ALA A 258 -7.05 -12.43 -11.40
CA ALA A 258 -5.95 -13.18 -10.80
C ALA A 258 -5.79 -12.85 -9.30
N VAL A 259 -5.81 -11.57 -8.95
CA VAL A 259 -5.74 -11.13 -7.56
C VAL A 259 -6.99 -11.56 -6.77
N ALA A 260 -8.19 -11.28 -7.28
CA ALA A 260 -9.44 -11.50 -6.57
C ALA A 260 -9.78 -12.99 -6.40
N CYS A 261 -9.70 -13.77 -7.48
CA CYS A 261 -10.11 -15.17 -7.48
C CYS A 261 -9.13 -16.09 -6.74
N ALA A 262 -7.82 -15.77 -6.75
CA ALA A 262 -6.85 -16.45 -5.91
C ALA A 262 -7.08 -16.18 -4.42
N ALA A 263 -7.51 -14.95 -4.05
CA ALA A 263 -7.85 -14.63 -2.66
C ALA A 263 -9.16 -15.27 -2.21
N VAL A 264 -10.19 -15.30 -3.09
CA VAL A 264 -11.56 -15.77 -2.80
C VAL A 264 -12.06 -16.65 -3.95
N PRO A 265 -11.66 -17.93 -4.03
CA PRO A 265 -12.03 -18.83 -5.12
C PRO A 265 -13.54 -18.91 -5.40
N ARG A 266 -14.37 -18.89 -4.36
CA ARG A 266 -15.83 -18.93 -4.48
C ARG A 266 -16.45 -17.72 -5.19
N ALA A 267 -15.72 -16.61 -5.31
CA ALA A 267 -16.19 -15.41 -5.99
C ALA A 267 -15.86 -15.40 -7.48
N ALA A 268 -15.16 -16.41 -8.01
CA ALA A 268 -14.64 -16.43 -9.37
C ALA A 268 -15.73 -16.18 -10.43
N VAL A 269 -16.83 -16.93 -10.40
CA VAL A 269 -17.92 -16.75 -11.37
C VAL A 269 -18.50 -15.33 -11.29
N LYS A 270 -18.81 -14.86 -10.06
CA LYS A 270 -19.35 -13.51 -9.85
C LYS A 270 -18.41 -12.43 -10.39
N MET A 271 -17.11 -12.52 -10.08
CA MET A 271 -16.11 -11.54 -10.52
C MET A 271 -15.91 -11.59 -12.04
N SER A 272 -15.87 -12.79 -12.63
CA SER A 272 -15.72 -12.95 -14.09
C SER A 272 -16.94 -12.41 -14.85
N LEU A 273 -18.16 -12.67 -14.37
CA LEU A 273 -19.37 -12.12 -14.97
C LEU A 273 -19.43 -10.60 -14.84
N GLY A 274 -19.00 -10.04 -13.69
CA GLY A 274 -18.88 -8.60 -13.53
C GLY A 274 -17.87 -7.96 -14.49
N ALA A 275 -16.71 -8.59 -14.67
CA ALA A 275 -15.70 -8.15 -15.62
C ALA A 275 -16.18 -8.28 -17.07
N LEU A 276 -16.88 -9.37 -17.42
CA LEU A 276 -17.48 -9.54 -18.73
C LEU A 276 -18.49 -8.42 -19.03
N ALA A 277 -19.43 -8.20 -18.12
CA ALA A 277 -20.44 -7.14 -18.29
C ALA A 277 -19.78 -5.75 -18.46
N GLY A 278 -18.75 -5.46 -17.67
CA GLY A 278 -17.97 -4.23 -17.81
C GLY A 278 -17.24 -4.13 -19.16
N SER A 279 -16.59 -5.21 -19.62
CA SER A 279 -15.95 -5.25 -20.94
C SER A 279 -16.94 -5.02 -22.08
N LEU A 280 -18.13 -5.63 -22.01
CA LEU A 280 -19.15 -5.46 -23.04
C LEU A 280 -19.70 -4.02 -23.06
N ALA A 281 -20.03 -3.48 -21.88
CA ALA A 281 -20.52 -2.11 -21.77
C ALA A 281 -19.47 -1.07 -22.24
N GLY A 282 -18.22 -1.20 -21.77
CA GLY A 282 -17.13 -0.34 -22.18
C GLY A 282 -16.76 -0.48 -23.66
N GLY A 283 -16.76 -1.73 -24.17
CA GLY A 283 -16.51 -2.01 -25.59
C GLY A 283 -17.57 -1.42 -26.50
N LEU A 284 -18.86 -1.53 -26.13
CA LEU A 284 -19.95 -0.92 -26.87
C LEU A 284 -19.82 0.63 -26.86
N LEU A 285 -19.50 1.21 -25.72
CA LEU A 285 -19.27 2.64 -25.61
C LEU A 285 -18.07 3.09 -26.47
N ALA A 286 -16.99 2.29 -26.51
CA ALA A 286 -15.81 2.56 -27.35
C ALA A 286 -16.17 2.58 -28.84
N VAL A 287 -16.98 1.60 -29.30
CA VAL A 287 -17.48 1.55 -30.68
C VAL A 287 -18.31 2.79 -31.01
N GLN A 288 -19.27 3.17 -30.16
CA GLN A 288 -20.10 4.34 -30.39
C GLN A 288 -19.30 5.64 -30.42
N LEU A 289 -18.38 5.85 -29.48
CA LEU A 289 -17.52 7.02 -29.44
C LEU A 289 -16.63 7.11 -30.69
N ALA A 290 -16.05 5.98 -31.12
CA ALA A 290 -15.23 5.95 -32.32
C ALA A 290 -16.04 6.20 -33.60
N ALA A 291 -17.27 5.69 -33.70
CA ALA A 291 -18.19 5.98 -34.80
C ALA A 291 -18.55 7.48 -34.87
N MET A 292 -18.60 8.17 -33.74
CA MET A 292 -18.79 9.66 -33.69
C MET A 292 -17.48 10.43 -33.90
N GLY A 293 -16.37 9.78 -34.25
CA GLY A 293 -15.07 10.42 -34.47
C GLY A 293 -14.29 10.76 -33.19
N VAL A 294 -14.76 10.37 -32.02
CA VAL A 294 -14.06 10.60 -30.76
C VAL A 294 -12.85 9.69 -30.63
N GLN A 295 -11.68 10.26 -30.40
CA GLN A 295 -10.44 9.52 -30.19
C GLN A 295 -10.12 9.43 -28.70
N LEU A 296 -10.19 8.22 -28.13
CA LEU A 296 -9.78 7.98 -26.76
C LEU A 296 -8.28 7.67 -26.67
N PRO A 297 -7.60 8.07 -25.58
CA PRO A 297 -6.22 7.67 -25.35
C PRO A 297 -6.10 6.15 -25.30
N ALA A 298 -5.15 5.58 -26.04
CA ALA A 298 -4.91 4.15 -26.08
C ALA A 298 -3.46 3.84 -25.68
N PRO A 299 -3.08 4.00 -24.38
CA PRO A 299 -1.73 3.73 -23.94
C PRO A 299 -1.33 2.26 -24.18
N LEU A 300 -0.04 2.03 -24.41
CA LEU A 300 0.56 0.72 -24.69
C LEU A 300 0.01 0.07 -25.97
N THR A 301 -0.34 0.88 -26.97
CA THR A 301 -0.74 0.40 -28.30
C THR A 301 0.13 1.05 -29.38
N THR A 302 0.34 0.33 -30.47
CA THR A 302 1.14 0.78 -31.62
C THR A 302 0.26 0.96 -32.85
N GLU A 303 0.73 1.70 -33.86
CA GLU A 303 0.00 1.83 -35.14
C GLU A 303 -0.07 0.49 -35.88
N ARG A 304 0.97 -0.37 -35.72
CA ARG A 304 0.97 -1.72 -36.28
C ARG A 304 -0.17 -2.58 -35.70
N MET A 305 -0.44 -2.50 -34.37
CA MET A 305 -1.60 -3.15 -33.77
C MET A 305 -2.93 -2.67 -34.38
N ARG A 306 -3.06 -1.39 -34.65
CA ARG A 306 -4.26 -0.81 -35.25
C ARG A 306 -4.42 -1.25 -36.71
N ALA A 307 -3.33 -1.25 -37.46
CA ALA A 307 -3.35 -1.72 -38.86
C ALA A 307 -3.76 -3.19 -38.95
N GLU A 308 -3.26 -4.03 -38.05
CA GLU A 308 -3.63 -5.45 -38.01
C GLU A 308 -5.13 -5.62 -37.70
N VAL A 309 -5.64 -4.93 -36.70
CA VAL A 309 -7.08 -5.00 -36.34
C VAL A 309 -7.95 -4.48 -37.50
N ARG A 310 -7.54 -3.41 -38.19
CA ARG A 310 -8.27 -2.94 -39.40
C ARG A 310 -8.31 -4.01 -40.48
N HIS A 311 -7.21 -4.70 -40.70
CA HIS A 311 -7.11 -5.79 -41.66
C HIS A 311 -8.03 -6.96 -41.28
N GLU A 312 -7.95 -7.44 -40.02
CA GLU A 312 -8.81 -8.49 -39.50
C GLU A 312 -10.31 -8.14 -39.60
N LEU A 313 -10.69 -6.91 -39.25
CA LEU A 313 -12.09 -6.43 -39.31
C LEU A 313 -12.59 -6.31 -40.77
N ALA A 314 -11.70 -5.95 -41.73
CA ALA A 314 -12.06 -5.88 -43.15
C ALA A 314 -12.33 -7.27 -43.73
N LEU A 315 -11.64 -8.31 -43.26
CA LEU A 315 -11.82 -9.70 -43.72
C LEU A 315 -13.01 -10.41 -43.05
N GLU A 316 -13.17 -10.23 -41.74
CA GLU A 316 -14.04 -11.07 -40.92
C GLU A 316 -15.22 -10.30 -40.28
N GLY A 317 -15.20 -8.97 -40.30
CA GLY A 317 -16.16 -8.15 -39.58
C GLY A 317 -16.03 -8.28 -38.07
N ALA A 318 -17.14 -8.17 -37.33
CA ALA A 318 -17.18 -8.25 -35.86
C ALA A 318 -16.52 -9.53 -35.28
N PRO A 319 -16.65 -10.74 -35.89
CA PRO A 319 -15.99 -11.96 -35.45
C PRO A 319 -14.45 -11.86 -35.31
N ALA A 320 -13.79 -10.92 -35.95
CA ALA A 320 -12.34 -10.69 -35.80
C ALA A 320 -11.89 -10.52 -34.34
N VAL A 321 -12.77 -10.06 -33.45
CA VAL A 321 -12.48 -9.90 -32.01
C VAL A 321 -12.07 -11.22 -31.32
N ARG A 322 -12.36 -12.38 -31.93
CA ARG A 322 -11.95 -13.71 -31.44
C ARG A 322 -10.41 -13.92 -31.43
N HIS A 323 -9.67 -13.14 -32.22
CA HIS A 323 -8.21 -13.19 -32.26
C HIS A 323 -7.57 -12.48 -31.06
N GLN A 324 -8.31 -11.53 -30.43
CA GLN A 324 -7.87 -10.71 -29.30
C GLN A 324 -7.23 -11.51 -28.13
N PRO A 325 -7.75 -12.67 -27.72
CA PRO A 325 -7.13 -13.43 -26.63
C PRO A 325 -5.71 -13.94 -26.94
N TRP A 326 -5.32 -14.06 -28.21
CA TRP A 326 -4.11 -14.74 -28.64
C TRP A 326 -3.05 -13.82 -29.26
N ASN A 327 -3.43 -12.72 -29.88
CA ASN A 327 -2.51 -11.84 -30.60
C ASN A 327 -1.87 -10.74 -29.73
N GLY A 328 -2.27 -10.63 -28.44
CA GLY A 328 -1.71 -9.64 -27.51
C GLY A 328 -2.19 -8.20 -27.77
N ILE A 329 -3.09 -7.97 -28.72
CA ILE A 329 -3.65 -6.64 -28.99
C ILE A 329 -4.73 -6.32 -27.95
N PRO A 330 -4.68 -5.14 -27.29
CA PRO A 330 -5.67 -4.75 -26.30
C PRO A 330 -7.08 -4.62 -26.87
N PHE A 331 -8.10 -5.02 -26.10
CA PHE A 331 -9.51 -5.00 -26.52
C PHE A 331 -10.01 -3.61 -26.94
N LYS A 332 -9.51 -2.55 -26.33
CA LYS A 332 -9.81 -1.16 -26.71
C LYS A 332 -9.46 -0.80 -28.14
N VAL A 333 -8.43 -1.46 -28.73
CA VAL A 333 -8.07 -1.26 -30.15
C VAL A 333 -9.14 -1.83 -31.06
N TYR A 334 -9.62 -3.03 -30.76
CA TYR A 334 -10.73 -3.65 -31.50
C TYR A 334 -12.00 -2.81 -31.43
N GLY A 335 -12.38 -2.29 -30.25
CA GLY A 335 -13.55 -1.43 -30.09
C GLY A 335 -13.44 -0.13 -30.90
N ALA A 336 -12.26 0.50 -30.86
CA ALA A 336 -12.02 1.75 -31.61
C ALA A 336 -12.06 1.53 -33.14
N GLU A 337 -11.39 0.49 -33.64
CA GLU A 337 -11.37 0.23 -35.09
C GLU A 337 -12.72 -0.30 -35.61
N ALA A 338 -13.44 -1.12 -34.82
CA ALA A 338 -14.79 -1.56 -35.16
C ALA A 338 -15.77 -0.38 -35.29
N GLY A 339 -15.69 0.63 -34.41
CA GLY A 339 -16.50 1.83 -34.50
C GLY A 339 -16.18 2.66 -35.77
N ARG A 340 -14.92 2.80 -36.14
CA ARG A 340 -14.49 3.46 -37.38
C ARG A 340 -14.94 2.71 -38.65
N ALA A 341 -14.97 1.37 -38.58
CA ALA A 341 -15.44 0.52 -39.65
C ALA A 341 -16.97 0.46 -39.78
N GLY A 342 -17.71 1.11 -38.87
CA GLY A 342 -19.19 1.10 -38.90
C GLY A 342 -19.78 -0.24 -38.48
N THR A 343 -19.09 -1.03 -37.68
CA THR A 343 -19.56 -2.34 -37.20
C THR A 343 -20.85 -2.22 -36.40
N GLY A 344 -21.86 -3.02 -36.70
CA GLY A 344 -23.15 -3.02 -35.99
C GLY A 344 -23.04 -3.35 -34.48
N ALA A 345 -23.72 -2.61 -33.64
CA ALA A 345 -23.66 -2.78 -32.17
C ALA A 345 -24.04 -4.19 -31.72
N ALA A 346 -25.06 -4.80 -32.34
CA ALA A 346 -25.52 -6.13 -32.00
C ALA A 346 -24.49 -7.21 -32.38
N GLU A 347 -23.91 -7.11 -33.56
CA GLU A 347 -22.84 -8.02 -34.04
C GLU A 347 -21.60 -7.91 -33.17
N TRP A 348 -21.19 -6.67 -32.82
CA TRP A 348 -20.08 -6.41 -31.93
C TRP A 348 -20.30 -7.06 -30.55
N LEU A 349 -21.49 -6.86 -29.95
CA LEU A 349 -21.82 -7.44 -28.62
C LEU A 349 -21.79 -8.96 -28.66
N ALA A 350 -22.39 -9.60 -29.69
CA ALA A 350 -22.41 -11.06 -29.81
C ALA A 350 -20.99 -11.65 -29.95
N ALA A 351 -20.17 -11.08 -30.84
CA ALA A 351 -18.80 -11.51 -31.04
C ALA A 351 -17.93 -11.28 -29.78
N SER A 352 -18.04 -10.10 -29.16
CA SER A 352 -17.32 -9.76 -27.93
C SER A 352 -17.76 -10.62 -26.74
N ALA A 353 -19.04 -10.94 -26.60
CA ALA A 353 -19.54 -11.79 -25.52
C ALA A 353 -18.93 -13.18 -25.54
N THR A 354 -18.77 -13.77 -26.71
CA THR A 354 -18.11 -15.09 -26.86
C THR A 354 -16.62 -15.01 -26.56
N ALA A 355 -15.88 -14.11 -27.19
CA ALA A 355 -14.42 -13.98 -27.03
C ALA A 355 -14.03 -13.59 -25.60
N ARG A 356 -14.66 -12.54 -25.05
CA ARG A 356 -14.36 -12.04 -23.70
C ARG A 356 -14.93 -12.95 -22.60
N GLY A 357 -16.10 -13.56 -22.84
CA GLY A 357 -16.73 -14.48 -21.89
C GLY A 357 -15.89 -15.72 -21.66
N ALA A 358 -15.45 -16.39 -22.73
CA ALA A 358 -14.56 -17.53 -22.61
C ALA A 358 -13.27 -17.17 -21.85
N ARG A 359 -12.63 -16.06 -22.19
CA ARG A 359 -11.38 -15.61 -21.57
C ARG A 359 -11.56 -15.26 -20.10
N THR A 360 -12.53 -14.41 -19.74
CA THR A 360 -12.73 -13.98 -18.33
C THR A 360 -13.10 -15.15 -17.43
N LEU A 361 -13.94 -16.07 -17.89
CA LEU A 361 -14.32 -17.26 -17.12
C LEU A 361 -13.15 -18.22 -16.95
N THR A 362 -12.40 -18.52 -18.02
CA THR A 362 -11.23 -19.40 -17.95
C THR A 362 -10.17 -18.85 -17.01
N VAL A 363 -9.86 -17.56 -17.10
CA VAL A 363 -8.89 -16.90 -16.22
C VAL A 363 -9.39 -16.89 -14.77
N GLY A 364 -10.63 -16.48 -14.54
CA GLY A 364 -11.20 -16.42 -13.18
C GLY A 364 -11.24 -17.80 -12.51
N LEU A 365 -11.67 -18.83 -13.23
CA LEU A 365 -11.72 -20.21 -12.71
C LEU A 365 -10.32 -20.80 -12.52
N GLY A 366 -9.39 -20.53 -13.45
CA GLY A 366 -7.99 -20.95 -13.34
C GLY A 366 -7.34 -20.40 -12.07
N PHE A 367 -7.47 -19.10 -11.82
CA PHE A 367 -6.95 -18.49 -10.60
C PHE A 367 -7.72 -18.87 -9.33
N ALA A 368 -9.00 -19.22 -9.44
CA ALA A 368 -9.71 -19.84 -8.32
C ALA A 368 -9.15 -21.23 -7.98
N GLY A 369 -8.88 -22.06 -8.99
CA GLY A 369 -8.20 -23.34 -8.82
C GLY A 369 -6.84 -23.18 -8.15
N PHE A 370 -6.03 -22.23 -8.64
CA PHE A 370 -4.76 -21.85 -7.98
C PHE A 370 -4.96 -21.42 -6.53
N GLY A 371 -5.96 -20.57 -6.25
CA GLY A 371 -6.30 -20.14 -4.90
C GLY A 371 -6.70 -21.30 -3.97
N LEU A 372 -7.34 -22.34 -4.51
CA LEU A 372 -7.66 -23.56 -3.76
C LEU A 372 -6.38 -24.34 -3.43
N LEU A 373 -5.46 -24.49 -4.36
CA LEU A 373 -4.15 -25.13 -4.12
C LEU A 373 -3.34 -24.35 -3.07
N MET A 374 -3.39 -23.03 -3.12
CA MET A 374 -2.70 -22.14 -2.20
C MET A 374 -3.32 -22.06 -0.78
N ARG A 375 -4.39 -22.80 -0.49
CA ARG A 375 -5.07 -22.75 0.84
C ARG A 375 -4.13 -23.00 2.01
N ARG A 376 -3.18 -23.93 1.87
CA ARG A 376 -2.18 -24.24 2.89
C ARG A 376 -1.09 -23.17 3.01
N HIS A 377 -0.92 -22.31 1.99
CA HIS A 377 0.15 -21.32 1.88
C HIS A 377 -0.37 -19.87 1.84
N ARG A 378 -1.56 -19.61 2.38
CA ARG A 378 -2.20 -18.26 2.38
C ARG A 378 -1.31 -17.15 2.92
N ARG A 379 -0.38 -17.47 3.82
CA ARG A 379 0.64 -16.53 4.33
C ARG A 379 1.56 -15.99 3.23
N GLN A 380 1.72 -16.72 2.12
CA GLN A 380 2.60 -16.35 1.00
C GLN A 380 1.88 -15.54 -0.08
N TYR A 381 0.62 -15.14 0.14
CA TYR A 381 -0.16 -14.40 -0.85
C TYR A 381 0.54 -13.12 -1.34
N GLY A 382 1.31 -12.43 -0.49
CA GLY A 382 2.13 -11.29 -0.89
C GLY A 382 3.20 -11.65 -1.91
N ARG A 383 3.88 -12.81 -1.74
CA ARG A 383 4.86 -13.31 -2.73
C ARG A 383 4.20 -13.63 -4.07
N TYR A 384 3.02 -14.22 -4.02
CA TYR A 384 2.23 -14.45 -5.22
C TYR A 384 1.93 -13.13 -5.97
N LEU A 385 1.54 -12.06 -5.27
CA LEU A 385 1.31 -10.75 -5.89
C LEU A 385 2.57 -10.17 -6.55
N VAL A 386 3.74 -10.34 -5.93
CA VAL A 386 5.03 -9.90 -6.52
C VAL A 386 5.32 -10.68 -7.81
N LEU A 387 5.19 -12.00 -7.77
CA LEU A 387 5.42 -12.84 -8.95
C LEU A 387 4.42 -12.56 -10.06
N LEU A 388 3.14 -12.41 -9.71
CA LEU A 388 2.08 -12.05 -10.64
C LEU A 388 2.36 -10.68 -11.29
N GLY A 389 2.67 -9.66 -10.49
CA GLY A 389 2.96 -8.31 -10.99
C GLY A 389 4.22 -8.27 -11.84
N GLY A 390 5.29 -8.95 -11.43
CA GLY A 390 6.54 -9.06 -12.20
C GLY A 390 6.32 -9.80 -13.52
N GLY A 391 5.67 -10.95 -13.49
CA GLY A 391 5.34 -11.73 -14.69
C GLY A 391 4.45 -10.95 -15.66
N PHE A 392 3.44 -10.25 -15.12
CA PHE A 392 2.57 -9.39 -15.93
C PHE A 392 3.35 -8.24 -16.58
N ALA A 393 4.18 -7.53 -15.82
CA ALA A 393 4.98 -6.41 -16.35
C ALA A 393 5.96 -6.88 -17.44
N THR A 394 6.63 -8.02 -17.21
CA THR A 394 7.53 -8.63 -18.20
C THR A 394 6.76 -9.06 -19.46
N GLY A 395 5.65 -9.77 -19.30
CA GLY A 395 4.82 -10.21 -20.43
C GLY A 395 4.28 -9.03 -21.24
N LEU A 396 3.79 -7.98 -20.57
CA LEU A 396 3.32 -6.77 -21.24
C LEU A 396 4.44 -6.07 -22.01
N SER A 397 5.64 -5.96 -21.41
CA SER A 397 6.81 -5.36 -22.09
C SER A 397 7.20 -6.15 -23.32
N LEU A 398 7.21 -7.49 -23.26
CA LEU A 398 7.53 -8.35 -24.41
C LEU A 398 6.48 -8.22 -25.53
N ILE A 399 5.19 -8.18 -25.19
CA ILE A 399 4.11 -7.98 -26.16
C ILE A 399 4.27 -6.62 -26.85
N VAL A 400 4.40 -5.54 -26.09
CA VAL A 400 4.54 -4.20 -26.67
C VAL A 400 5.79 -4.10 -27.54
N HIS A 401 6.93 -4.67 -27.10
CA HIS A 401 8.16 -4.67 -27.87
C HIS A 401 8.02 -5.49 -29.17
N GLY A 402 7.29 -6.61 -29.15
CA GLY A 402 7.05 -7.43 -30.35
C GLY A 402 6.17 -6.75 -31.41
N TRP A 403 5.42 -5.72 -31.02
CA TRP A 403 4.57 -4.93 -31.92
C TRP A 403 5.22 -3.60 -32.38
N HIS A 404 6.39 -3.24 -31.86
CA HIS A 404 7.20 -2.13 -32.37
C HIS A 404 8.08 -2.60 -33.53
#